data_ea8e96be05bde6c6f8b1f4aa58732bc4
#
_entry.id   ea8e96be05bde6c6f8b1f4aa58732bc4
#
_cell.length_a   1.000
_cell.length_b   1.000
_cell.length_c   1.000
_cell.angle_alpha   90.00
_cell.angle_beta   90.00
_cell.angle_gamma   90.00
#
_symmetry.space_group_name_H-M   'P 1'
#
loop_
_entity.id
_entity.type
_entity.pdbx_description
1 polymer ?
#
loop_
_entity_poly.entity_id
_entity_poly.type
_entity_poly.pdbx_seq_one_letter_code
_entity_poly.pdbx_strand_id
1 'polypeptide(L)'
;MNNRLEQDLYNAKLQCNSIYSRDLDKCGYFKTVYPFTTENISGYINLFNLDNKSLLTIGSSSDQVINASLFNCKDQTILDINPFTKYYFYLKKSAIISLSYKEFLDFFLYKNYPKFCHDNKQVFNKEIFNKFKTILKYEDYDSFYFWNELLNKYTEETIRKELFTDDEDRHFVLKQMNLYMKDEIHFDKTKISIKDINPIFICDDIMQVELNRTYDNLFLSNLGQYIGIDKLKELIDKVYPYINESLLLCYLYETEERSQYNNDWAEIYDLDKLNQLLKEYITSFNSFTGVKGIIFEDENYTKDSIIICNKTKILKKKN
;
A
#
# COMPACT_ATOMS: atom_id res chain seq x y z
N MET A 1 0.88 -7.15 -28.03
CA MET A 1 0.46 -6.50 -26.76
C MET A 1 -0.07 -7.59 -25.85
N ASN A 2 0.16 -7.54 -24.56
CA ASN A 2 -0.29 -8.57 -23.63
C ASN A 2 -1.81 -8.45 -23.46
N ASN A 3 -2.58 -9.53 -23.67
CA ASN A 3 -4.05 -9.53 -23.53
C ASN A 3 -4.50 -8.97 -22.18
N ARG A 4 -3.68 -9.11 -21.16
CA ARG A 4 -3.98 -8.58 -19.82
C ARG A 4 -3.89 -7.05 -19.77
N LEU A 5 -2.85 -6.45 -20.30
CA LEU A 5 -2.71 -4.99 -20.36
C LEU A 5 -3.89 -4.33 -21.08
N GLU A 6 -4.35 -4.93 -22.19
CA GLU A 6 -5.52 -4.41 -22.93
C GLU A 6 -6.78 -4.49 -22.08
N GLN A 7 -6.99 -5.57 -21.34
CA GLN A 7 -8.12 -5.73 -20.44
C GLN A 7 -8.06 -4.74 -19.27
N ASP A 8 -6.90 -4.59 -18.64
CA ASP A 8 -6.72 -3.67 -17.51
C ASP A 8 -6.93 -2.21 -17.96
N LEU A 9 -6.40 -1.84 -19.12
CA LEU A 9 -6.61 -0.53 -19.71
C LEU A 9 -8.08 -0.29 -20.09
N TYR A 10 -8.75 -1.32 -20.60
CA TYR A 10 -10.19 -1.26 -20.86
C TYR A 10 -10.97 -1.00 -19.56
N ASN A 11 -10.66 -1.73 -18.50
CA ASN A 11 -11.30 -1.57 -17.19
C ASN A 11 -11.05 -0.18 -16.60
N ALA A 12 -9.82 0.34 -16.68
CA ALA A 12 -9.48 1.70 -16.25
C ALA A 12 -10.27 2.75 -17.06
N LYS A 13 -10.36 2.58 -18.37
CA LYS A 13 -11.15 3.47 -19.24
C LYS A 13 -12.64 3.37 -18.93
N LEU A 14 -13.14 2.20 -18.58
CA LEU A 14 -14.53 2.01 -18.15
C LEU A 14 -14.80 2.78 -16.86
N GLN A 15 -13.93 2.67 -15.85
CA GLN A 15 -14.03 3.46 -14.62
C GLN A 15 -14.02 4.97 -14.91
N CYS A 16 -13.06 5.46 -15.68
CA CYS A 16 -12.97 6.88 -16.05
C CYS A 16 -14.17 7.41 -16.86
N ASN A 17 -14.90 6.55 -17.54
CA ASN A 17 -16.11 6.92 -18.28
C ASN A 17 -17.40 6.75 -17.46
N SER A 18 -17.30 6.09 -16.29
CA SER A 18 -18.46 5.71 -15.49
C SER A 18 -18.96 6.93 -14.73
N ILE A 19 -20.01 7.58 -15.21
CA ILE A 19 -20.69 8.66 -14.47
C ILE A 19 -21.51 8.08 -13.30
N TYR A 20 -21.69 6.74 -13.25
CA TYR A 20 -22.50 6.05 -12.23
C TYR A 20 -21.85 4.73 -11.81
N SER A 21 -21.80 4.48 -10.52
CA SER A 21 -21.21 3.32 -9.83
C SER A 21 -21.67 1.93 -10.33
N ARG A 22 -22.73 1.84 -11.10
CA ARG A 22 -23.30 0.57 -11.59
C ARG A 22 -22.42 -0.20 -12.59
N ASP A 23 -21.47 0.47 -13.22
CA ASP A 23 -20.58 -0.18 -14.18
C ASP A 23 -19.29 -0.72 -13.56
N LEU A 24 -19.01 -0.38 -12.29
CA LEU A 24 -17.81 -0.85 -11.59
C LEU A 24 -17.78 -2.36 -11.38
N ASP A 25 -18.95 -3.01 -11.29
CA ASP A 25 -19.05 -4.47 -11.19
C ASP A 25 -18.49 -5.19 -12.43
N LYS A 26 -18.43 -4.50 -13.57
CA LYS A 26 -17.88 -5.03 -14.82
C LYS A 26 -16.36 -5.01 -14.86
N CYS A 27 -15.70 -4.29 -13.94
CA CYS A 27 -14.25 -4.16 -13.90
C CYS A 27 -13.56 -5.35 -13.22
N GLY A 28 -14.32 -6.32 -12.70
CA GLY A 28 -13.74 -7.49 -12.02
C GLY A 28 -12.89 -7.08 -10.83
N TYR A 29 -11.65 -7.55 -10.80
CA TYR A 29 -10.68 -7.21 -9.74
C TYR A 29 -9.94 -5.89 -9.97
N PHE A 30 -10.14 -5.23 -11.10
CA PHE A 30 -9.60 -3.89 -11.31
C PHE A 30 -10.42 -2.89 -10.49
N LYS A 31 -9.84 -2.38 -9.42
CA LYS A 31 -10.50 -1.49 -8.46
C LYS A 31 -9.65 -0.25 -8.21
N THR A 32 -10.25 0.75 -7.61
CA THR A 32 -9.52 1.92 -7.09
C THR A 32 -8.49 1.49 -6.03
N VAL A 33 -7.42 2.27 -5.90
CA VAL A 33 -6.46 2.13 -4.81
C VAL A 33 -6.36 3.46 -4.07
N TYR A 34 -5.86 3.43 -2.83
CA TYR A 34 -5.44 4.66 -2.17
C TYR A 34 -4.19 5.22 -2.85
N PRO A 35 -4.08 6.55 -3.05
CA PRO A 35 -2.85 7.16 -3.58
C PRO A 35 -1.63 6.85 -2.70
N PHE A 36 -1.85 6.81 -1.40
CA PHE A 36 -0.87 6.40 -0.39
C PHE A 36 -1.52 5.50 0.65
N THR A 37 -0.69 4.73 1.35
CA THR A 37 -1.19 3.90 2.44
C THR A 37 -1.85 4.74 3.52
N THR A 38 -2.88 4.18 4.12
CA THR A 38 -3.52 4.74 5.33
C THR A 38 -2.88 4.20 6.61
N GLU A 39 -1.89 3.29 6.48
CA GLU A 39 -1.13 2.73 7.59
C GLU A 39 0.09 3.59 7.92
N ASN A 40 0.39 3.75 9.19
CA ASN A 40 1.63 4.40 9.62
C ASN A 40 2.82 3.44 9.50
N ILE A 41 3.31 3.24 8.27
CA ILE A 41 4.46 2.37 7.99
C ILE A 41 5.70 2.85 8.76
N SER A 42 5.92 4.16 8.84
CA SER A 42 7.05 4.73 9.57
C SER A 42 7.04 4.37 11.06
N GLY A 43 5.87 4.12 11.63
CA GLY A 43 5.71 3.73 13.02
C GLY A 43 6.12 2.28 13.32
N TYR A 44 6.05 1.38 12.33
CA TYR A 44 6.27 -0.04 12.57
C TYR A 44 7.41 -0.69 11.79
N ILE A 45 7.83 -0.13 10.67
CA ILE A 45 8.76 -0.84 9.76
C ILE A 45 10.10 -1.20 10.41
N ASN A 46 10.56 -0.39 11.37
CA ASN A 46 11.78 -0.63 12.14
C ASN A 46 11.71 -1.85 13.09
N LEU A 47 10.51 -2.42 13.29
CA LEU A 47 10.34 -3.62 14.11
C LEU A 47 10.75 -4.90 13.38
N PHE A 48 10.94 -4.80 12.05
CA PHE A 48 11.28 -5.91 11.18
C PHE A 48 12.76 -5.85 10.76
N ASN A 49 13.37 -7.02 10.67
CA ASN A 49 14.70 -7.16 10.07
C ASN A 49 14.53 -7.27 8.55
N LEU A 50 14.81 -6.19 7.81
CA LEU A 50 14.64 -6.13 6.37
C LEU A 50 15.98 -6.12 5.60
N ASP A 51 17.11 -5.91 6.28
CA ASP A 51 18.42 -5.80 5.63
C ASP A 51 18.82 -7.12 4.94
N ASN A 52 18.96 -7.07 3.62
CA ASN A 52 19.22 -8.23 2.75
C ASN A 52 18.20 -9.38 2.91
N LYS A 53 16.95 -9.04 3.25
CA LYS A 53 15.87 -9.99 3.46
C LYS A 53 14.86 -9.96 2.32
N SER A 54 14.12 -11.07 2.20
CA SER A 54 12.99 -11.18 1.29
C SER A 54 11.68 -10.75 1.96
N LEU A 55 10.85 -10.04 1.21
CA LEU A 55 9.55 -9.54 1.66
C LEU A 55 8.45 -9.95 0.68
N LEU A 56 7.38 -10.55 1.20
CA LEU A 56 6.08 -10.62 0.53
C LEU A 56 5.14 -9.61 1.17
N THR A 57 4.46 -8.78 0.38
CA THR A 57 3.52 -7.79 0.90
C THR A 57 2.27 -7.69 0.03
N ILE A 58 1.15 -7.34 0.66
CA ILE A 58 -0.06 -6.92 -0.08
C ILE A 58 0.24 -5.59 -0.78
N GLY A 59 -0.21 -5.48 -2.02
CA GLY A 59 0.19 -4.41 -2.91
C GLY A 59 -0.41 -3.05 -2.58
N SER A 60 -1.73 -2.92 -2.69
CA SER A 60 -2.45 -1.66 -2.47
C SER A 60 -1.76 -0.45 -3.14
N SER A 61 -1.36 0.55 -2.37
CA SER A 61 -0.59 1.74 -2.83
C SER A 61 0.89 1.47 -3.08
N SER A 62 1.40 0.27 -2.80
CA SER A 62 2.81 -0.16 -2.90
C SER A 62 3.79 0.56 -1.96
N ASP A 63 3.28 1.25 -0.95
CA ASP A 63 4.12 2.04 -0.05
C ASP A 63 4.98 1.17 0.87
N GLN A 64 4.54 -0.04 1.22
CA GLN A 64 5.34 -1.00 1.99
C GLN A 64 6.65 -1.32 1.26
N VAL A 65 6.58 -1.60 -0.05
CA VAL A 65 7.74 -1.90 -0.90
C VAL A 65 8.71 -0.72 -0.98
N ILE A 66 8.16 0.48 -1.19
CA ILE A 66 8.98 1.70 -1.29
C ILE A 66 9.68 1.99 0.04
N ASN A 67 8.97 1.92 1.16
CA ASN A 67 9.57 2.10 2.48
C ASN A 67 10.60 1.01 2.81
N ALA A 68 10.33 -0.26 2.47
CA ALA A 68 11.24 -1.37 2.70
C ALA A 68 12.56 -1.23 1.91
N SER A 69 12.55 -0.56 0.75
CA SER A 69 13.76 -0.28 -0.01
C SER A 69 14.80 0.52 0.76
N LEU A 70 14.37 1.41 1.66
CA LEU A 70 15.24 2.20 2.54
C LEU A 70 16.03 1.33 3.54
N PHE A 71 15.58 0.11 3.79
CA PHE A 71 16.21 -0.87 4.68
C PHE A 71 16.97 -1.95 3.92
N ASN A 72 17.38 -1.69 2.67
CA ASN A 72 18.11 -2.63 1.83
C ASN A 72 17.36 -3.96 1.57
N CYS A 73 16.03 -3.94 1.65
CA CYS A 73 15.19 -5.06 1.26
C CYS A 73 15.05 -5.07 -0.27
N LYS A 74 15.84 -5.87 -0.96
CA LYS A 74 15.89 -5.89 -2.44
C LYS A 74 15.03 -6.98 -3.07
N ASP A 75 14.87 -8.11 -2.38
CA ASP A 75 14.05 -9.23 -2.84
C ASP A 75 12.61 -9.05 -2.36
N GLN A 76 11.80 -8.44 -3.20
CA GLN A 76 10.43 -8.09 -2.84
C GLN A 76 9.42 -8.72 -3.80
N THR A 77 8.31 -9.18 -3.25
CA THR A 77 7.15 -9.68 -3.99
C THR A 77 5.91 -8.90 -3.56
N ILE A 78 5.18 -8.39 -4.52
CA ILE A 78 3.89 -7.74 -4.32
C ILE A 78 2.80 -8.73 -4.74
N LEU A 79 1.92 -9.06 -3.81
CA LEU A 79 0.74 -9.86 -4.08
C LEU A 79 -0.49 -8.99 -3.93
N ASP A 80 -1.30 -8.93 -4.96
CA ASP A 80 -2.56 -8.19 -4.93
C ASP A 80 -3.54 -8.78 -5.95
N ILE A 81 -4.79 -8.87 -5.57
CA ILE A 81 -5.86 -9.27 -6.48
C ILE A 81 -6.12 -8.18 -7.54
N ASN A 82 -5.81 -6.93 -7.22
CA ASN A 82 -6.01 -5.77 -8.07
C ASN A 82 -4.80 -5.54 -9.00
N PRO A 83 -4.93 -5.74 -10.31
CA PRO A 83 -3.82 -5.54 -11.25
C PRO A 83 -3.33 -4.10 -11.32
N PHE A 84 -4.14 -3.11 -10.90
CA PHE A 84 -3.78 -1.70 -10.92
C PHE A 84 -2.54 -1.40 -10.06
N THR A 85 -2.32 -2.18 -9.00
CA THR A 85 -1.17 -2.04 -8.11
C THR A 85 0.18 -2.05 -8.85
N LYS A 86 0.34 -2.92 -9.87
CA LYS A 86 1.57 -2.96 -10.69
C LYS A 86 1.83 -1.64 -11.41
N TYR A 87 0.82 -1.14 -12.11
CA TYR A 87 0.94 0.09 -12.89
C TYR A 87 1.22 1.29 -11.99
N TYR A 88 0.62 1.30 -10.81
CA TYR A 88 0.80 2.38 -9.84
C TYR A 88 2.17 2.34 -9.14
N PHE A 89 2.69 1.15 -8.83
CA PHE A 89 4.05 1.01 -8.31
C PHE A 89 5.08 1.61 -9.26
N TYR A 90 5.05 1.22 -10.53
CA TYR A 90 6.03 1.72 -11.51
C TYR A 90 5.88 3.21 -11.79
N LEU A 91 4.67 3.75 -11.73
CA LEU A 91 4.47 5.21 -11.78
C LEU A 91 5.18 5.90 -10.62
N LYS A 92 4.95 5.45 -9.38
CA LYS A 92 5.63 6.00 -8.20
C LYS A 92 7.14 5.82 -8.26
N LYS A 93 7.62 4.61 -8.57
CA LYS A 93 9.07 4.33 -8.70
C LYS A 93 9.74 5.28 -9.66
N SER A 94 9.19 5.43 -10.87
CA SER A 94 9.76 6.27 -11.92
C SER A 94 9.74 7.76 -11.55
N ALA A 95 8.68 8.19 -10.88
CA ALA A 95 8.58 9.56 -10.37
C ALA A 95 9.61 9.83 -9.26
N ILE A 96 9.80 8.89 -8.31
CA ILE A 96 10.82 9.00 -7.27
C ILE A 96 12.22 9.10 -7.89
N ILE A 97 12.53 8.28 -8.87
CA ILE A 97 13.86 8.29 -9.54
C ILE A 97 14.13 9.64 -10.23
N SER A 98 13.12 10.25 -10.83
CA SER A 98 13.30 11.34 -11.78
C SER A 98 13.03 12.74 -11.20
N LEU A 99 12.06 12.86 -10.30
CA LEU A 99 11.56 14.15 -9.83
C LEU A 99 12.33 14.64 -8.60
N SER A 100 12.33 15.94 -8.36
CA SER A 100 12.64 16.50 -7.05
C SER A 100 11.56 16.12 -6.05
N TYR A 101 11.88 16.19 -4.75
CA TYR A 101 10.90 15.93 -3.67
C TYR A 101 9.64 16.81 -3.84
N LYS A 102 9.85 18.09 -4.15
CA LYS A 102 8.75 19.03 -4.37
C LYS A 102 7.87 18.61 -5.56
N GLU A 103 8.48 18.28 -6.71
CA GLU A 103 7.74 17.86 -7.90
C GLU A 103 6.98 16.55 -7.67
N PHE A 104 7.57 15.62 -6.92
CA PHE A 104 6.89 14.39 -6.51
C PHE A 104 5.63 14.69 -5.69
N LEU A 105 5.74 15.54 -4.68
CA LEU A 105 4.59 15.97 -3.89
C LEU A 105 3.57 16.72 -4.75
N ASP A 106 4.04 17.56 -5.69
CA ASP A 106 3.16 18.29 -6.60
C ASP A 106 2.40 17.39 -7.55
N PHE A 107 2.95 16.21 -7.88
CA PHE A 107 2.32 15.25 -8.77
C PHE A 107 1.31 14.35 -8.06
N PHE A 108 1.59 13.92 -6.84
CA PHE A 108 0.78 12.93 -6.12
C PHE A 108 -0.11 13.50 -5.03
N LEU A 109 0.25 14.65 -4.44
CA LEU A 109 -0.49 15.24 -3.33
C LEU A 109 -1.20 16.52 -3.73
N TYR A 110 -2.41 16.71 -3.24
CA TYR A 110 -3.03 18.03 -3.25
C TYR A 110 -2.18 19.02 -2.48
N LYS A 111 -1.79 20.10 -3.14
CA LYS A 111 -0.94 21.14 -2.53
C LYS A 111 -1.63 21.96 -1.46
N ASN A 112 -2.92 22.05 -1.50
CA ASN A 112 -3.68 23.02 -0.73
C ASN A 112 -4.79 22.33 0.07
N TYR A 113 -4.42 21.46 1.02
CA TYR A 113 -5.22 21.33 2.20
C TYR A 113 -4.67 22.31 3.23
N PRO A 114 -5.34 23.37 3.51
CA PRO A 114 -6.60 23.46 4.21
C PRO A 114 -7.66 24.27 3.45
N LYS A 115 -8.87 23.99 3.77
CA LYS A 115 -10.20 24.62 3.62
C LYS A 115 -10.44 25.77 2.61
N PHE A 116 -9.47 26.54 2.18
CA PHE A 116 -9.69 27.87 1.59
C PHE A 116 -9.04 28.09 0.22
N CYS A 117 -8.33 27.12 -0.30
CA CYS A 117 -7.73 27.28 -1.61
C CYS A 117 -8.54 26.50 -2.64
N HIS A 118 -9.40 27.21 -3.32
CA HIS A 118 -10.04 26.81 -4.58
C HIS A 118 -9.04 26.69 -5.75
N ASP A 119 -7.75 26.77 -5.47
CA ASP A 119 -6.70 26.50 -6.47
C ASP A 119 -6.58 24.99 -6.66
N ASN A 120 -7.40 24.48 -7.57
CA ASN A 120 -7.36 23.12 -8.13
C ASN A 120 -6.02 22.89 -8.85
N LYS A 121 -4.90 22.85 -8.12
CA LYS A 121 -3.64 22.39 -8.69
C LYS A 121 -3.77 20.88 -8.87
N GLN A 122 -3.83 20.52 -10.12
CA GLN A 122 -4.11 19.21 -10.63
C GLN A 122 -2.99 18.25 -10.23
N VAL A 123 -3.29 17.29 -9.35
CA VAL A 123 -2.45 16.11 -9.18
C VAL A 123 -2.47 15.31 -10.50
N PHE A 124 -1.47 14.48 -10.72
CA PHE A 124 -1.26 13.77 -12.00
C PHE A 124 -1.04 14.69 -13.20
N ASN A 125 -0.45 15.88 -12.97
CA ASN A 125 -0.20 16.89 -13.98
C ASN A 125 0.64 16.36 -15.14
N LYS A 126 0.18 16.56 -16.39
CA LYS A 126 0.81 16.05 -17.61
C LYS A 126 2.22 16.64 -17.85
N GLU A 127 2.46 17.87 -17.48
CA GLU A 127 3.79 18.49 -17.64
C GLU A 127 4.80 17.80 -16.74
N ILE A 128 4.41 17.50 -15.49
CA ILE A 128 5.26 16.76 -14.56
C ILE A 128 5.42 15.30 -15.04
N PHE A 129 4.35 14.65 -15.50
CA PHE A 129 4.44 13.29 -16.08
C PHE A 129 5.44 13.23 -17.22
N ASN A 130 5.46 14.23 -18.11
CA ASN A 130 6.41 14.29 -19.22
C ASN A 130 7.88 14.32 -18.77
N LYS A 131 8.19 14.74 -17.55
CA LYS A 131 9.57 14.74 -17.01
C LYS A 131 10.09 13.34 -16.71
N PHE A 132 9.21 12.39 -16.37
CA PHE A 132 9.64 11.06 -15.95
C PHE A 132 9.07 9.90 -16.80
N LYS A 133 8.20 10.15 -17.77
CA LYS A 133 7.60 9.10 -18.60
C LYS A 133 8.62 8.25 -19.36
N THR A 134 9.80 8.82 -19.69
CA THR A 134 10.88 8.07 -20.36
C THR A 134 11.50 7.05 -19.41
N ILE A 135 11.66 7.39 -18.14
CA ILE A 135 12.10 6.45 -17.11
C ILE A 135 11.05 5.39 -16.87
N LEU A 136 9.76 5.77 -16.78
CA LEU A 136 8.66 4.81 -16.66
C LEU A 136 8.65 3.81 -17.82
N LYS A 137 8.89 4.27 -19.04
CA LYS A 137 9.00 3.40 -20.22
C LYS A 137 10.16 2.42 -20.14
N TYR A 138 11.26 2.83 -19.53
CA TYR A 138 12.43 1.99 -19.32
C TYR A 138 12.20 0.96 -18.19
N GLU A 139 11.59 1.39 -17.09
CA GLU A 139 11.33 0.55 -15.93
C GLU A 139 10.25 -0.52 -16.22
N ASP A 140 9.13 -0.12 -16.81
CA ASP A 140 8.05 -1.03 -17.22
C ASP A 140 7.25 -0.45 -18.38
N TYR A 141 7.40 -1.06 -19.57
CA TYR A 141 6.72 -0.60 -20.78
C TYR A 141 5.20 -0.69 -20.67
N ASP A 142 4.66 -1.73 -20.02
CA ASP A 142 3.21 -1.90 -19.86
C ASP A 142 2.62 -0.78 -19.01
N SER A 143 3.29 -0.42 -17.91
CA SER A 143 2.89 0.70 -17.05
C SER A 143 3.01 2.06 -17.76
N PHE A 144 4.06 2.25 -18.57
CA PHE A 144 4.17 3.44 -19.40
C PHE A 144 3.00 3.55 -20.38
N TYR A 145 2.69 2.47 -21.10
CA TYR A 145 1.60 2.46 -22.07
C TYR A 145 0.26 2.76 -21.39
N PHE A 146 0.00 2.09 -20.26
CA PHE A 146 -1.19 2.28 -19.45
C PHE A 146 -1.40 3.76 -19.05
N TRP A 147 -0.41 4.37 -18.41
CA TRP A 147 -0.51 5.75 -17.95
C TRP A 147 -0.52 6.79 -19.07
N ASN A 148 0.27 6.56 -20.12
CA ASN A 148 0.29 7.43 -21.28
C ASN A 148 -1.07 7.48 -21.99
N GLU A 149 -1.74 6.34 -22.15
CA GLU A 149 -3.08 6.25 -22.71
C GLU A 149 -4.12 7.00 -21.85
N LEU A 150 -4.08 6.80 -20.54
CA LEU A 150 -5.05 7.44 -19.64
C LEU A 150 -4.83 8.97 -19.58
N LEU A 151 -3.60 9.42 -19.38
CA LEU A 151 -3.28 10.84 -19.27
C LEU A 151 -3.48 11.60 -20.59
N ASN A 152 -3.41 10.95 -21.73
CA ASN A 152 -3.74 11.56 -23.01
C ASN A 152 -5.25 11.65 -23.27
N LYS A 153 -6.03 10.74 -22.69
CA LYS A 153 -7.46 10.65 -22.97
C LYS A 153 -8.32 11.41 -21.94
N TYR A 154 -7.93 11.42 -20.68
CA TYR A 154 -8.72 11.95 -19.59
C TYR A 154 -8.05 13.15 -18.93
N THR A 155 -8.84 13.95 -18.21
CA THR A 155 -8.31 15.01 -17.34
C THR A 155 -7.68 14.42 -16.10
N GLU A 156 -6.74 15.14 -15.50
CA GLU A 156 -6.11 14.74 -14.25
C GLU A 156 -7.15 14.54 -13.12
N GLU A 157 -8.17 15.40 -13.08
CA GLU A 157 -9.26 15.29 -12.11
C GLU A 157 -10.07 13.99 -12.29
N THR A 158 -10.39 13.61 -13.54
CA THR A 158 -11.09 12.35 -13.83
C THR A 158 -10.26 11.16 -13.35
N ILE A 159 -8.97 11.12 -13.70
CA ILE A 159 -8.07 10.03 -13.28
C ILE A 159 -8.04 9.91 -11.76
N ARG A 160 -7.92 11.03 -11.06
CA ARG A 160 -7.89 11.06 -9.61
C ARG A 160 -9.18 10.52 -8.99
N LYS A 161 -10.30 11.02 -9.43
CA LYS A 161 -11.61 10.65 -8.85
C LYS A 161 -12.00 9.21 -9.12
N GLU A 162 -11.68 8.70 -10.30
CA GLU A 162 -12.20 7.42 -10.77
C GLU A 162 -11.24 6.26 -10.53
N LEU A 163 -9.93 6.51 -10.41
CA LEU A 163 -8.94 5.45 -10.20
C LEU A 163 -8.39 5.40 -8.78
N PHE A 164 -8.67 6.41 -7.96
CA PHE A 164 -8.17 6.45 -6.59
C PHE A 164 -9.29 6.64 -5.60
N THR A 165 -9.20 5.89 -4.51
CA THR A 165 -10.05 6.11 -3.35
C THR A 165 -9.57 7.37 -2.66
N ASP A 166 -10.43 8.36 -2.61
CA ASP A 166 -10.14 9.63 -1.96
C ASP A 166 -10.49 9.54 -0.48
N ASP A 167 -9.50 9.72 0.35
CA ASP A 167 -9.69 9.99 1.77
C ASP A 167 -9.17 11.42 1.99
N GLU A 168 -10.01 12.39 1.64
CA GLU A 168 -9.66 13.81 1.60
C GLU A 168 -9.05 14.30 2.92
N ASP A 169 -9.46 13.71 4.04
CA ASP A 169 -9.04 14.13 5.38
C ASP A 169 -7.63 13.65 5.77
N ARG A 170 -7.03 12.71 5.02
CA ARG A 170 -5.76 12.07 5.40
C ARG A 170 -4.53 12.53 4.62
N HIS A 171 -4.70 13.29 3.54
CA HIS A 171 -3.58 13.65 2.66
C HIS A 171 -2.40 14.36 3.34
N PHE A 172 -2.69 15.12 4.37
CA PHE A 172 -1.66 15.90 5.08
C PHE A 172 -0.76 15.02 5.96
N VAL A 173 -1.32 13.96 6.49
CA VAL A 173 -0.66 13.03 7.41
C VAL A 173 0.21 12.00 6.67
N LEU A 174 -0.04 11.80 5.39
CA LEU A 174 0.62 10.78 4.59
C LEU A 174 2.15 10.93 4.55
N LYS A 175 2.66 12.18 4.68
CA LYS A 175 4.10 12.42 4.80
C LYS A 175 4.71 11.82 6.05
N GLN A 176 3.97 11.78 7.15
CA GLN A 176 4.45 11.22 8.41
C GLN A 176 4.34 9.71 8.42
N MET A 177 3.37 9.16 7.69
CA MET A 177 3.14 7.72 7.60
C MET A 177 4.18 6.99 6.77
N ASN A 178 4.82 7.69 5.82
CA ASN A 178 5.78 7.14 4.89
C ASN A 178 7.16 7.77 5.06
N LEU A 179 8.18 6.96 5.39
CA LEU A 179 9.55 7.45 5.58
C LEU A 179 10.07 8.19 4.34
N TYR A 180 9.81 7.65 3.16
CA TYR A 180 10.29 8.25 1.91
C TYR A 180 9.65 9.62 1.60
N MET A 181 8.55 9.95 2.24
CA MET A 181 7.85 11.24 2.08
C MET A 181 8.12 12.21 3.24
N LYS A 182 8.81 11.77 4.28
CA LYS A 182 9.01 12.54 5.50
C LYS A 182 9.69 13.89 5.23
N ASP A 183 10.76 13.86 4.46
CA ASP A 183 11.56 15.03 4.08
C ASP A 183 12.39 14.73 2.82
N GLU A 184 13.05 15.75 2.30
CA GLU A 184 13.87 15.66 1.10
C GLU A 184 15.06 14.70 1.27
N ILE A 185 15.64 14.61 2.47
CA ILE A 185 16.76 13.71 2.76
C ILE A 185 16.34 12.24 2.64
N HIS A 186 15.19 11.89 3.20
CA HIS A 186 14.64 10.53 3.08
C HIS A 186 14.22 10.24 1.63
N PHE A 187 13.66 11.22 0.94
CA PHE A 187 13.31 11.09 -0.46
C PHE A 187 14.53 10.81 -1.35
N ASP A 188 15.61 11.57 -1.17
CA ASP A 188 16.86 11.37 -1.93
C ASP A 188 17.53 10.03 -1.62
N LYS A 189 17.47 9.55 -0.38
CA LYS A 189 17.90 8.20 -0.04
C LYS A 189 17.06 7.16 -0.78
N THR A 190 15.74 7.37 -0.86
CA THR A 190 14.84 6.48 -1.57
C THR A 190 15.11 6.46 -3.06
N LYS A 191 15.47 7.59 -3.68
CA LYS A 191 15.92 7.63 -5.09
C LYS A 191 17.06 6.67 -5.38
N ILE A 192 17.96 6.50 -4.42
CA ILE A 192 19.11 5.60 -4.59
C ILE A 192 18.66 4.14 -4.41
N SER A 193 17.95 3.86 -3.31
CA SER A 193 17.57 2.49 -2.96
C SER A 193 16.53 1.88 -3.89
N ILE A 194 15.59 2.66 -4.40
CA ILE A 194 14.47 2.16 -5.23
C ILE A 194 14.90 1.74 -6.65
N LYS A 195 16.02 2.23 -7.15
CA LYS A 195 16.51 1.92 -8.50
C LYS A 195 16.67 0.43 -8.74
N ASP A 196 17.18 -0.27 -7.75
CA ASP A 196 17.46 -1.71 -7.83
C ASP A 196 16.25 -2.57 -7.46
N ILE A 197 15.12 -1.97 -7.10
CA ILE A 197 13.92 -2.68 -6.70
C ILE A 197 13.08 -3.02 -7.92
N ASN A 198 13.02 -4.32 -8.24
CA ASN A 198 12.18 -4.87 -9.29
C ASN A 198 11.33 -6.00 -8.69
N PRO A 199 10.22 -5.68 -8.04
CA PRO A 199 9.44 -6.68 -7.33
C PRO A 199 8.79 -7.67 -8.29
N ILE A 200 8.63 -8.90 -7.83
CA ILE A 200 7.77 -9.88 -8.48
C ILE A 200 6.31 -9.47 -8.20
N PHE A 201 5.49 -9.40 -9.25
CA PHE A 201 4.06 -9.15 -9.09
C PHE A 201 3.28 -10.46 -9.24
N ILE A 202 2.52 -10.79 -8.20
CA ILE A 202 1.56 -11.89 -8.21
C ILE A 202 0.17 -11.26 -8.15
N CYS A 203 -0.56 -11.33 -9.26
CA CYS A 203 -1.91 -10.81 -9.30
C CYS A 203 -2.90 -11.96 -9.09
N ASP A 204 -3.20 -12.24 -7.85
CA ASP A 204 -4.05 -13.33 -7.43
C ASP A 204 -4.60 -13.08 -6.02
N ASP A 205 -5.61 -13.88 -5.63
CA ASP A 205 -6.12 -13.91 -4.27
C ASP A 205 -5.15 -14.67 -3.35
N ILE A 206 -4.73 -14.04 -2.26
CA ILE A 206 -3.83 -14.67 -1.28
C ILE A 206 -4.43 -15.95 -0.69
N MET A 207 -5.75 -16.06 -0.63
CA MET A 207 -6.43 -17.26 -0.15
C MET A 207 -6.38 -18.40 -1.19
N GLN A 208 -6.09 -18.12 -2.46
CA GLN A 208 -6.08 -19.10 -3.55
C GLN A 208 -4.68 -19.39 -4.07
N VAL A 209 -3.80 -18.38 -4.10
CA VAL A 209 -2.46 -18.49 -4.68
C VAL A 209 -1.63 -19.57 -4.02
N GLU A 210 -0.86 -20.31 -4.81
CA GLU A 210 0.17 -21.22 -4.33
C GLU A 210 1.51 -20.49 -4.26
N LEU A 211 2.02 -20.31 -3.03
CA LEU A 211 3.35 -19.75 -2.83
C LEU A 211 4.39 -20.83 -3.13
N ASN A 212 5.33 -20.53 -4.00
CA ASN A 212 6.34 -21.48 -4.48
C ASN A 212 7.73 -21.28 -3.87
N ARG A 213 7.86 -20.32 -2.94
CA ARG A 213 9.10 -19.99 -2.22
C ARG A 213 8.79 -19.48 -0.81
N THR A 214 9.82 -19.47 0.02
CA THR A 214 9.74 -18.86 1.35
C THR A 214 10.19 -17.39 1.31
N TYR A 215 9.74 -16.63 2.30
CA TYR A 215 10.07 -15.22 2.53
C TYR A 215 10.55 -15.04 3.97
N ASP A 216 11.47 -14.12 4.17
CA ASP A 216 11.88 -13.79 5.54
C ASP A 216 10.76 -13.05 6.27
N ASN A 217 10.13 -12.10 5.60
CA ASN A 217 9.04 -11.32 6.14
C ASN A 217 7.82 -11.33 5.21
N LEU A 218 6.62 -11.27 5.81
CA LEU A 218 5.36 -11.13 5.11
C LEU A 218 4.51 -10.05 5.78
N PHE A 219 3.98 -9.10 4.99
CA PHE A 219 3.10 -8.04 5.48
C PHE A 219 1.70 -8.20 4.91
N LEU A 220 0.74 -8.52 5.78
CA LEU A 220 -0.67 -8.67 5.40
C LEU A 220 -1.47 -7.36 5.51
N SER A 221 -0.82 -6.27 5.97
CA SER A 221 -1.51 -4.99 6.10
C SER A 221 -2.75 -5.12 7.01
N ASN A 222 -3.85 -4.49 6.66
CA ASN A 222 -5.14 -4.63 7.33
C ASN A 222 -6.06 -5.68 6.67
N LEU A 223 -5.50 -6.64 5.94
CA LEU A 223 -6.28 -7.66 5.20
C LEU A 223 -7.25 -8.42 6.12
N GLY A 224 -6.87 -8.66 7.37
CA GLY A 224 -7.73 -9.30 8.35
C GLY A 224 -9.11 -8.63 8.50
N GLN A 225 -9.17 -7.30 8.33
CA GLN A 225 -10.44 -6.55 8.40
C GLN A 225 -11.40 -6.89 7.25
N TYR A 226 -10.85 -7.29 6.10
CA TYR A 226 -11.65 -7.61 4.91
C TYR A 226 -12.12 -9.05 4.87
N ILE A 227 -11.37 -9.97 5.48
CA ILE A 227 -11.67 -11.40 5.42
C ILE A 227 -12.38 -11.95 6.66
N GLY A 228 -12.36 -11.22 7.77
CA GLY A 228 -12.91 -11.65 9.06
C GLY A 228 -12.02 -12.63 9.82
N ILE A 229 -12.35 -12.83 11.10
CA ILE A 229 -11.50 -13.57 12.04
C ILE A 229 -11.40 -15.07 11.72
N ASP A 230 -12.46 -15.67 11.24
CA ASP A 230 -12.47 -17.09 10.90
C ASP A 230 -11.53 -17.42 9.74
N LYS A 231 -11.60 -16.63 8.67
CA LYS A 231 -10.70 -16.76 7.52
C LYS A 231 -9.28 -16.36 7.83
N LEU A 232 -9.08 -15.50 8.85
CA LEU A 232 -7.74 -15.10 9.26
C LEU A 232 -6.92 -16.28 9.75
N LYS A 233 -7.53 -17.24 10.46
CA LYS A 233 -6.85 -18.46 10.87
C LYS A 233 -6.44 -19.31 9.66
N GLU A 234 -7.35 -19.51 8.70
CA GLU A 234 -7.06 -20.24 7.47
C GLU A 234 -5.90 -19.60 6.71
N LEU A 235 -5.89 -18.25 6.64
CA LEU A 235 -4.81 -17.49 6.00
C LEU A 235 -3.48 -17.69 6.71
N ILE A 236 -3.45 -17.63 8.05
CA ILE A 236 -2.21 -17.85 8.81
C ILE A 236 -1.69 -19.26 8.56
N ASP A 237 -2.55 -20.27 8.69
CA ASP A 237 -2.18 -21.67 8.49
C ASP A 237 -1.58 -21.88 7.08
N LYS A 238 -2.14 -21.20 6.09
CA LYS A 238 -1.68 -21.25 4.71
C LYS A 238 -0.31 -20.57 4.52
N VAL A 239 -0.10 -19.36 5.03
CA VAL A 239 1.10 -18.57 4.74
C VAL A 239 2.25 -18.83 5.70
N TYR A 240 1.97 -19.24 6.93
CA TYR A 240 2.98 -19.46 7.98
C TYR A 240 4.10 -20.43 7.59
N PRO A 241 3.87 -21.54 6.84
CA PRO A 241 4.94 -22.40 6.36
C PRO A 241 5.97 -21.71 5.48
N TYR A 242 5.54 -20.64 4.78
CA TYR A 242 6.38 -19.89 3.83
C TYR A 242 7.14 -18.71 4.45
N ILE A 243 7.05 -18.51 5.76
CA ILE A 243 7.69 -17.40 6.47
C ILE A 243 8.86 -17.92 7.28
N ASN A 244 10.01 -17.25 7.17
CA ASN A 244 11.22 -17.61 7.91
C ASN A 244 11.36 -16.85 9.24
N GLU A 245 11.04 -15.54 9.27
CA GLU A 245 11.28 -14.67 10.42
C GLU A 245 10.00 -14.09 11.01
N SER A 246 9.30 -13.25 10.27
CA SER A 246 8.19 -12.47 10.82
C SER A 246 7.00 -12.30 9.87
N LEU A 247 5.80 -12.38 10.43
CA LEU A 247 4.54 -12.06 9.75
C LEU A 247 3.89 -10.86 10.46
N LEU A 248 3.77 -9.72 9.77
CA LEU A 248 2.81 -8.70 10.15
C LEU A 248 1.42 -9.22 9.79
N LEU A 249 0.69 -9.67 10.80
CA LEU A 249 -0.60 -10.33 10.62
C LEU A 249 -1.74 -9.34 10.44
N CYS A 250 -1.79 -8.33 11.30
CA CYS A 250 -2.85 -7.34 11.31
C CYS A 250 -2.28 -5.96 11.61
N TYR A 251 -2.72 -4.97 10.84
CA TYR A 251 -2.66 -3.57 11.21
C TYR A 251 -4.00 -3.16 11.82
N LEU A 252 -3.97 -2.57 13.00
CA LEU A 252 -5.13 -2.18 13.78
C LEU A 252 -5.14 -0.68 13.96
N TYR A 253 -6.08 -0.03 13.33
CA TYR A 253 -6.32 1.40 13.52
C TYR A 253 -6.99 1.63 14.88
N GLU A 254 -6.53 2.63 15.64
CA GLU A 254 -7.29 3.11 16.77
C GLU A 254 -8.37 4.08 16.27
N THR A 255 -9.60 3.63 16.28
CA THR A 255 -10.75 4.46 15.97
C THR A 255 -11.64 4.54 17.22
N GLU A 256 -12.11 5.73 17.59
CA GLU A 256 -13.12 5.88 18.65
C GLU A 256 -14.41 5.14 18.31
N GLU A 257 -14.59 4.80 17.05
CA GLU A 257 -15.78 4.17 16.49
C GLU A 257 -15.68 2.65 16.42
N ARG A 258 -14.67 2.01 17.05
CA ARG A 258 -14.51 0.54 17.06
C ARG A 258 -15.79 -0.21 17.47
N SER A 259 -16.63 0.43 18.27
CA SER A 259 -17.91 -0.12 18.73
C SER A 259 -19.09 0.12 17.77
N GLN A 260 -18.92 0.94 16.73
CA GLN A 260 -20.01 1.36 15.84
C GLN A 260 -19.99 0.71 14.46
N TYR A 261 -18.87 0.09 14.06
CA TYR A 261 -18.78 -0.62 12.79
C TYR A 261 -19.40 -2.02 12.88
N ASN A 262 -20.08 -2.40 11.81
CA ASN A 262 -20.75 -3.68 11.64
C ASN A 262 -19.88 -4.88 12.08
N ASN A 263 -20.54 -5.91 12.59
CA ASN A 263 -20.05 -7.08 13.31
C ASN A 263 -18.71 -7.68 12.83
N ASP A 264 -18.42 -7.68 11.52
CA ASP A 264 -17.22 -8.33 10.97
C ASP A 264 -15.92 -7.54 11.29
N TRP A 265 -16.00 -6.22 11.34
CA TRP A 265 -14.84 -5.37 11.68
C TRP A 265 -14.57 -5.35 13.19
N ALA A 266 -15.64 -5.40 14.00
CA ALA A 266 -15.53 -5.42 15.46
C ALA A 266 -14.81 -6.66 15.99
N GLU A 267 -14.96 -7.82 15.32
CA GLU A 267 -14.35 -9.07 15.76
C GLU A 267 -12.83 -9.09 15.70
N ILE A 268 -12.23 -8.41 14.70
CA ILE A 268 -10.76 -8.30 14.58
C ILE A 268 -10.17 -7.44 15.70
N TYR A 269 -10.94 -6.49 16.22
CA TYR A 269 -10.52 -5.68 17.36
C TYR A 269 -10.81 -6.34 18.72
N ASP A 270 -11.45 -7.51 18.73
CA ASP A 270 -11.60 -8.32 19.94
C ASP A 270 -10.27 -9.03 20.23
N LEU A 271 -9.46 -8.41 21.07
CA LEU A 271 -8.13 -8.92 21.42
C LEU A 271 -8.19 -10.29 22.13
N ASP A 272 -9.28 -10.61 22.82
CA ASP A 272 -9.46 -11.92 23.47
C ASP A 272 -9.69 -13.00 22.42
N LYS A 273 -10.55 -12.76 21.45
CA LYS A 273 -10.73 -13.66 20.31
C LYS A 273 -9.45 -13.82 19.50
N LEU A 274 -8.75 -12.73 19.19
CA LEU A 274 -7.46 -12.80 18.50
C LEU A 274 -6.42 -13.57 19.29
N ASN A 275 -6.29 -13.36 20.59
CA ASN A 275 -5.36 -14.08 21.44
C ASN A 275 -5.72 -15.58 21.50
N GLN A 276 -6.99 -15.91 21.55
CA GLN A 276 -7.44 -17.31 21.49
C GLN A 276 -7.09 -17.96 20.13
N LEU A 277 -7.32 -17.26 19.02
CA LEU A 277 -6.98 -17.69 17.67
C LEU A 277 -5.48 -17.92 17.53
N LEU A 278 -4.66 -17.02 18.08
CA LEU A 278 -3.22 -16.94 17.89
C LEU A 278 -2.43 -17.70 18.97
N LYS A 279 -3.08 -18.41 19.91
CA LYS A 279 -2.43 -19.09 21.04
C LYS A 279 -1.34 -20.10 20.65
N GLU A 280 -1.42 -20.65 19.43
CA GLU A 280 -0.44 -21.62 18.91
C GLU A 280 0.77 -20.95 18.29
N TYR A 281 0.74 -19.63 18.06
CA TYR A 281 1.80 -18.85 17.45
C TYR A 281 2.51 -17.97 18.49
N ILE A 282 3.78 -17.68 18.26
CA ILE A 282 4.49 -16.69 19.06
C ILE A 282 4.17 -15.32 18.51
N THR A 283 3.35 -14.59 19.24
CA THR A 283 2.91 -13.27 18.84
C THR A 283 3.50 -12.16 19.70
N SER A 284 3.59 -10.97 19.12
CA SER A 284 3.84 -9.73 19.83
C SER A 284 2.84 -8.67 19.37
N PHE A 285 2.33 -7.94 20.35
CA PHE A 285 1.49 -6.77 20.11
C PHE A 285 2.35 -5.53 20.28
N ASN A 286 2.37 -4.67 19.28
CA ASN A 286 3.18 -3.45 19.28
C ASN A 286 2.29 -2.26 18.94
N SER A 287 2.24 -1.28 19.82
CA SER A 287 1.52 -0.03 19.64
C SER A 287 2.48 1.11 19.34
N PHE A 288 2.04 2.02 18.49
CA PHE A 288 2.77 3.22 18.09
C PHE A 288 1.78 4.36 17.84
N THR A 289 2.30 5.56 17.68
CA THR A 289 1.46 6.71 17.36
C THR A 289 0.87 6.53 15.97
N GLY A 290 -0.45 6.42 15.90
CA GLY A 290 -1.23 6.50 14.67
C GLY A 290 -1.65 7.93 14.39
N VAL A 291 -2.24 8.15 13.23
CA VAL A 291 -2.73 9.47 12.84
C VAL A 291 -4.17 9.34 12.40
N LYS A 292 -5.05 9.96 13.14
CA LYS A 292 -6.44 10.17 12.76
C LYS A 292 -6.50 11.46 11.94
N GLY A 293 -7.11 11.45 10.80
CA GLY A 293 -7.19 12.57 9.86
C GLY A 293 -7.18 13.96 10.50
N ILE A 294 -6.70 14.95 9.77
CA ILE A 294 -6.56 16.32 10.29
C ILE A 294 -7.93 16.98 10.33
N ILE A 295 -8.36 17.31 11.51
CA ILE A 295 -9.33 18.39 11.71
C ILE A 295 -8.50 19.64 11.97
N PHE A 296 -8.32 20.47 10.91
CA PHE A 296 -7.79 21.85 10.97
C PHE A 296 -7.04 22.24 12.25
N GLU A 297 -5.72 22.42 12.11
CA GLU A 297 -4.79 22.96 13.12
C GLU A 297 -4.41 22.04 14.29
N ASP A 298 -5.20 21.02 14.62
CA ASP A 298 -4.82 20.02 15.61
C ASP A 298 -4.56 18.68 14.94
N GLU A 299 -3.31 18.22 14.96
CA GLU A 299 -2.95 16.85 14.60
C GLU A 299 -3.56 15.92 15.64
N ASN A 300 -4.68 15.27 15.30
CA ASN A 300 -5.25 14.24 16.15
C ASN A 300 -4.44 12.97 16.03
N TYR A 301 -3.62 12.70 17.04
CA TYR A 301 -2.89 11.46 17.16
C TYR A 301 -3.80 10.39 17.75
N THR A 302 -3.70 9.20 17.18
CA THR A 302 -4.31 7.98 17.68
C THR A 302 -3.23 7.00 18.07
N LYS A 303 -3.62 5.87 18.60
CA LYS A 303 -2.70 4.79 18.94
C LYS A 303 -3.01 3.61 18.01
N ASP A 304 -2.27 3.51 16.93
CA ASP A 304 -2.33 2.35 16.07
C ASP A 304 -1.53 1.19 16.64
N SER A 305 -1.79 0.00 16.15
CA SER A 305 -1.13 -1.21 16.63
C SER A 305 -0.93 -2.20 15.51
N ILE A 306 0.02 -3.11 15.69
CA ILE A 306 0.19 -4.28 14.83
C ILE A 306 0.32 -5.54 15.66
N ILE A 307 -0.08 -6.66 15.04
CA ILE A 307 0.19 -7.98 15.57
C ILE A 307 1.23 -8.65 14.68
N ILE A 308 2.32 -9.08 15.29
CA ILE A 308 3.42 -9.78 14.63
C ILE A 308 3.46 -11.22 15.11
N CYS A 309 3.46 -12.18 14.19
CA CYS A 309 3.82 -13.57 14.46
C CYS A 309 5.32 -13.75 14.17
N ASN A 310 6.10 -14.13 15.19
CA ASN A 310 7.55 -14.27 15.12
C ASN A 310 7.97 -15.73 15.14
N LYS A 311 8.61 -16.23 14.09
CA LYS A 311 9.21 -17.58 14.09
C LYS A 311 10.55 -17.67 14.80
N THR A 312 11.37 -16.64 14.66
CA THR A 312 12.75 -16.64 15.22
C THR A 312 12.82 -16.69 16.74
N LYS A 313 11.75 -16.31 17.45
CA LYS A 313 11.70 -16.38 18.92
C LYS A 313 11.59 -17.81 19.47
N ILE A 314 11.21 -18.79 18.65
CA ILE A 314 11.07 -20.19 19.08
C ILE A 314 12.44 -20.84 19.38
N LEU A 315 13.47 -20.48 18.62
CA LEU A 315 14.81 -21.05 18.76
C LEU A 315 15.54 -20.64 20.05
N LYS A 316 15.13 -19.53 20.69
CA LYS A 316 15.75 -19.05 21.96
C LYS A 316 15.17 -19.68 23.22
N LYS A 317 14.08 -20.45 23.14
CA LYS A 317 13.45 -21.12 24.29
C LYS A 317 13.82 -22.61 24.42
N LYS A 318 14.59 -23.17 23.47
CA LYS A 318 14.97 -24.60 23.48
C LYS A 318 16.45 -24.86 23.82
N ASN A 319 17.20 -23.82 24.20
CA ASN A 319 18.54 -23.94 24.77
C ASN A 319 18.51 -23.41 26.23
#